data_5677d847de9a5b08bdb27c4db4b8667e
#
_entry.id   5677d847de9a5b08bdb27c4db4b8667e
#
_cell.length_a   1.000
_cell.length_b   1.000
_cell.length_c   1.000
_cell.angle_alpha   90.00
_cell.angle_beta   90.00
_cell.angle_gamma   90.00
#
_symmetry.space_group_name_H-M   'P 1'
#
loop_
_entity.id
_entity.type
_entity.pdbx_description
1 polymer ?
#
loop_
_entity_poly.entity_id
_entity_poly.type
_entity_poly.pdbx_seq_one_letter_code
_entity_poly.pdbx_strand_id
1 'polypeptide(L)'
;MGGHQGVAADVERLAALVAELGRVPGKEEVKRTFRWGSKRACDALREYRQSVQHVAQPAPARRGVEVTGTRDGLTMTSTGRIRTLDDLLAAAQVDTSRWEVATWKANSWEAAGKDADGRLVVETLYQVTAHLQPRTLTDEGRMEAVAAAVIDAMHSAPPRPISGPRGHRVSQPPQTGLLLEVSAPDLHIGKLAWAEATGEVDWNLDEAERAYRRALGSLLRKASPFGPERALLVIGNDLLHVDGPGNTTTRGTPQDVAGMWQQAFRRALDLMQLTIESVAAIAPVDVLTVPGNHAAVLEHVLGEALNVLYRDDPRVTVDATAAPRKYRVWGNVLLGFAHGHGEALDDLPAIMAAEAPEAWGRTSVREWHTGHLHQRRSRRRVFDVDELREHRGVAVRILPALCPPDAWHAGKGLVRNLRAAEAYIWSRDGLEAMLVGRP
;
A
#
# COMPACT_ATOMS: atom_id res chain seq x y z
N MET A 1 28.73 29.75 36.08
CA MET A 1 28.67 28.93 34.86
C MET A 1 27.85 27.61 35.02
N GLY A 2 26.98 27.49 36.03
CA GLY A 2 26.24 26.26 36.32
C GLY A 2 24.77 26.20 35.84
N GLY A 3 24.25 27.26 35.20
CA GLY A 3 22.80 27.33 34.86
C GLY A 3 22.41 26.71 33.52
N HIS A 4 23.28 26.75 32.52
CA HIS A 4 22.95 26.29 31.17
C HIS A 4 22.99 24.75 30.96
N GLN A 5 23.85 24.04 31.68
CA GLN A 5 23.92 22.58 31.59
C GLN A 5 22.69 21.86 32.18
N GLY A 6 22.05 22.44 33.17
CA GLY A 6 20.84 21.87 33.79
C GLY A 6 19.61 21.95 32.92
N VAL A 7 19.45 23.00 32.10
CA VAL A 7 18.29 23.21 31.24
C VAL A 7 18.34 22.32 30.01
N ALA A 8 19.52 22.08 29.43
CA ALA A 8 19.67 21.17 28.30
C ALA A 8 19.26 19.73 28.64
N ALA A 9 19.68 19.21 29.77
CA ALA A 9 19.27 17.89 30.25
C ALA A 9 17.76 17.77 30.57
N ASP A 10 17.15 18.91 31.00
CA ASP A 10 15.71 18.97 31.24
C ASP A 10 14.92 18.98 29.91
N VAL A 11 15.44 19.62 28.87
CA VAL A 11 14.87 19.62 27.50
C VAL A 11 14.93 18.22 26.88
N GLU A 12 16.02 17.47 27.02
CA GLU A 12 16.13 16.10 26.56
C GLU A 12 15.12 15.16 27.22
N ARG A 13 14.96 15.28 28.54
CA ARG A 13 13.94 14.51 29.29
C ARG A 13 12.53 14.85 28.84
N LEU A 14 12.26 16.11 28.56
CA LEU A 14 10.98 16.55 28.07
C LEU A 14 10.73 16.06 26.64
N ALA A 15 11.76 16.01 25.78
CA ALA A 15 11.69 15.47 24.43
C ALA A 15 11.33 13.97 24.44
N ALA A 16 11.92 13.19 25.36
CA ALA A 16 11.59 11.78 25.55
C ALA A 16 10.11 11.60 25.96
N LEU A 17 9.61 12.42 26.89
CA LEU A 17 8.20 12.37 27.31
C LEU A 17 7.25 12.81 26.17
N VAL A 18 7.63 13.76 25.35
CA VAL A 18 6.85 14.18 24.18
C VAL A 18 6.77 13.06 23.15
N ALA A 19 7.87 12.33 22.93
CA ALA A 19 7.90 11.15 22.05
C ALA A 19 6.99 10.03 22.57
N GLU A 20 6.99 9.79 23.88
CA GLU A 20 6.13 8.79 24.51
C GLU A 20 4.63 9.16 24.44
N LEU A 21 4.29 10.43 24.69
CA LEU A 21 2.90 10.90 24.70
C LEU A 21 2.32 11.23 23.33
N GLY A 22 3.15 11.36 22.29
CA GLY A 22 2.76 11.85 20.97
C GLY A 22 2.26 13.31 20.93
N ARG A 23 2.39 14.05 22.05
CA ARG A 23 1.98 15.45 22.18
C ARG A 23 2.85 16.18 23.20
N VAL A 24 2.89 17.52 23.12
CA VAL A 24 3.57 18.34 24.13
C VAL A 24 2.73 18.35 25.41
N PRO A 25 3.26 17.91 26.56
CA PRO A 25 2.53 17.87 27.81
C PRO A 25 2.30 19.27 28.38
N GLY A 26 1.26 19.42 29.19
CA GLY A 26 1.01 20.65 29.94
C GLY A 26 1.96 20.82 31.11
N LYS A 27 2.09 22.06 31.63
CA LYS A 27 2.98 22.40 32.76
C LYS A 27 2.76 21.53 33.99
N GLU A 28 1.51 21.28 34.36
CA GLU A 28 1.18 20.50 35.56
C GLU A 28 1.49 18.99 35.36
N GLU A 29 1.39 18.52 34.16
CA GLU A 29 1.79 17.16 33.76
C GLU A 29 3.31 16.97 33.89
N VAL A 30 4.09 17.93 33.34
CA VAL A 30 5.56 17.94 33.47
C VAL A 30 6.00 17.99 34.93
N LYS A 31 5.37 18.84 35.74
CA LYS A 31 5.65 18.94 37.18
C LYS A 31 5.42 17.59 37.89
N ARG A 32 4.33 16.92 37.59
CA ARG A 32 3.97 15.63 38.19
C ARG A 32 4.91 14.51 37.76
N THR A 33 5.19 14.42 36.46
CA THR A 33 6.01 13.35 35.86
C THR A 33 7.45 13.42 36.37
N PHE A 34 8.06 14.62 36.36
CA PHE A 34 9.46 14.78 36.72
C PHE A 34 9.67 15.27 38.16
N ARG A 35 8.60 15.51 38.92
CA ARG A 35 8.62 16.15 40.26
C ARG A 35 9.36 17.48 40.27
N TRP A 36 9.20 18.28 39.19
CA TRP A 36 9.84 19.57 39.07
C TRP A 36 9.00 20.70 39.69
N GLY A 37 9.67 21.72 40.21
CA GLY A 37 9.01 22.98 40.60
C GLY A 37 8.46 23.74 39.39
N SER A 38 7.48 24.61 39.61
CA SER A 38 6.79 25.37 38.55
C SER A 38 7.71 26.14 37.63
N LYS A 39 8.76 26.78 38.14
CA LYS A 39 9.73 27.55 37.35
C LYS A 39 10.51 26.62 36.41
N ARG A 40 11.06 25.52 36.91
CA ARG A 40 11.84 24.56 36.13
C ARG A 40 11.01 23.92 35.00
N ALA A 41 9.77 23.56 35.30
CA ALA A 41 8.85 23.02 34.29
C ALA A 41 8.51 24.05 33.21
N CYS A 42 8.31 25.31 33.57
CA CYS A 42 8.07 26.38 32.60
C CYS A 42 9.29 26.68 31.73
N ASP A 43 10.49 26.72 32.36
CA ASP A 43 11.72 27.01 31.63
C ASP A 43 12.04 25.88 30.63
N ALA A 44 11.91 24.63 31.06
CA ALA A 44 12.09 23.44 30.17
C ALA A 44 11.08 23.44 29.02
N LEU A 45 9.80 23.69 29.28
CA LEU A 45 8.76 23.75 28.21
C LEU A 45 9.00 24.91 27.23
N ARG A 46 9.47 26.05 27.74
CA ARG A 46 9.80 27.22 26.90
C ARG A 46 10.99 26.90 26.02
N GLU A 47 12.07 26.38 26.58
CA GLU A 47 13.30 26.02 25.86
C GLU A 47 13.05 24.89 24.87
N TYR A 48 12.27 23.85 25.24
CA TYR A 48 11.85 22.80 24.32
C TYR A 48 11.06 23.36 23.13
N ARG A 49 10.08 24.26 23.38
CA ARG A 49 9.33 24.93 22.32
C ARG A 49 10.22 25.78 21.42
N GLN A 50 11.21 26.44 21.98
CA GLN A 50 12.20 27.22 21.23
C GLN A 50 13.14 26.31 20.44
N SER A 51 13.61 25.21 20.98
CA SER A 51 14.45 24.23 20.26
C SER A 51 13.72 23.60 19.09
N VAL A 52 12.44 23.28 19.25
CA VAL A 52 11.57 22.77 18.17
C VAL A 52 11.25 23.87 17.15
N GLN A 53 11.20 25.15 17.58
CA GLN A 53 11.05 26.30 16.67
C GLN A 53 12.32 26.60 15.86
N HIS A 54 13.51 26.30 16.40
CA HIS A 54 14.79 26.56 15.74
C HIS A 54 15.13 25.56 14.61
N VAL A 55 14.40 24.46 14.47
CA VAL A 55 14.62 23.46 13.39
C VAL A 55 14.05 23.91 12.03
N ALA A 56 13.42 25.07 11.94
CA ALA A 56 12.73 25.52 10.71
C ALA A 56 13.17 26.90 10.19
N GLN A 57 14.37 27.40 10.54
CA GLN A 57 14.87 28.59 9.84
C GLN A 57 15.69 28.16 8.61
N PRO A 58 15.32 28.61 7.40
CA PRO A 58 16.17 28.44 6.22
C PRO A 58 17.49 29.18 6.47
N ALA A 59 18.59 28.64 5.93
CA ALA A 59 19.90 29.27 5.94
C ALA A 59 19.80 30.73 5.42
N PRO A 60 20.64 31.69 5.90
CA PRO A 60 20.55 33.08 5.50
C PRO A 60 20.64 33.20 3.99
N ALA A 61 19.59 33.79 3.40
CA ALA A 61 19.45 33.99 1.97
C ALA A 61 20.64 34.80 1.41
N ARG A 62 21.12 34.38 0.21
CA ARG A 62 22.14 35.15 -0.53
C ARG A 62 21.58 36.55 -0.84
N ARG A 63 22.49 37.57 -0.95
CA ARG A 63 22.14 38.94 -1.24
C ARG A 63 21.03 39.07 -2.30
N GLY A 64 19.89 39.67 -1.94
CA GLY A 64 18.78 39.98 -2.86
C GLY A 64 17.52 39.14 -2.73
N VAL A 65 17.46 38.19 -1.80
CA VAL A 65 16.24 37.41 -1.49
C VAL A 65 15.87 37.65 -0.03
N GLU A 66 14.65 38.09 0.21
CA GLU A 66 14.04 38.18 1.53
C GLU A 66 13.11 36.99 1.76
N VAL A 67 13.30 36.28 2.88
CA VAL A 67 12.47 35.14 3.26
C VAL A 67 11.83 35.47 4.59
N THR A 68 10.50 35.46 4.62
CA THR A 68 9.72 35.65 5.85
C THR A 68 8.75 34.47 5.97
N GLY A 69 8.53 34.00 7.18
CA GLY A 69 7.56 32.92 7.33
C GLY A 69 7.42 32.38 8.72
N THR A 70 6.42 31.51 8.85
CA THR A 70 6.07 30.77 10.06
C THR A 70 6.18 29.25 9.74
N ARG A 71 5.86 28.42 10.72
CA ARG A 71 5.81 26.95 10.55
C ARG A 71 4.80 26.52 9.49
N ASP A 72 3.80 27.36 9.19
CA ASP A 72 2.65 27.04 8.32
C ASP A 72 2.74 27.69 6.93
N GLY A 73 3.78 28.49 6.67
CA GLY A 73 3.98 29.11 5.37
C GLY A 73 5.23 29.99 5.29
N LEU A 74 5.86 29.99 4.12
CA LEU A 74 7.00 30.84 3.79
C LEU A 74 6.61 31.80 2.69
N THR A 75 7.01 33.06 2.83
CA THR A 75 6.93 34.06 1.77
C THR A 75 8.35 34.47 1.40
N MET A 76 8.66 34.37 0.10
CA MET A 76 9.94 34.77 -0.45
C MET A 76 9.73 35.86 -1.47
N THR A 77 10.55 36.88 -1.41
CA THR A 77 10.55 38.00 -2.37
C THR A 77 11.97 38.30 -2.78
N SER A 78 12.20 38.43 -4.06
CA SER A 78 13.46 38.94 -4.60
C SER A 78 13.21 40.20 -5.41
N THR A 79 14.16 41.12 -5.37
CA THR A 79 14.23 42.29 -6.26
C THR A 79 15.59 42.32 -6.95
N GLY A 80 15.59 42.58 -8.26
CA GLY A 80 16.82 42.74 -9.04
C GLY A 80 16.98 41.70 -10.16
N ARG A 81 17.96 40.80 -10.06
CA ARG A 81 18.37 39.91 -11.16
C ARG A 81 17.62 38.58 -11.24
N ILE A 82 16.88 38.20 -10.21
CA ILE A 82 16.09 36.94 -10.20
C ILE A 82 14.82 37.19 -11.04
N ARG A 83 14.63 36.34 -12.06
CA ARG A 83 13.57 36.52 -13.07
C ARG A 83 12.51 35.43 -13.02
N THR A 84 12.89 34.23 -12.56
CA THR A 84 12.02 33.04 -12.57
C THR A 84 11.76 32.52 -11.16
N LEU A 85 10.73 31.73 -11.00
CA LEU A 85 10.42 31.02 -9.77
C LEU A 85 11.57 30.07 -9.40
N ASP A 86 12.11 29.34 -10.36
CA ASP A 86 13.18 28.36 -10.13
C ASP A 86 14.45 29.04 -9.59
N ASP A 87 14.80 30.21 -10.16
CA ASP A 87 15.92 31.01 -9.69
C ASP A 87 15.70 31.51 -8.25
N LEU A 88 14.45 31.85 -7.89
CA LEU A 88 14.08 32.27 -6.54
C LEU A 88 14.21 31.13 -5.54
N LEU A 89 13.67 29.94 -5.87
CA LEU A 89 13.73 28.75 -5.04
C LEU A 89 15.19 28.31 -4.83
N ALA A 90 16.00 28.32 -5.90
CA ALA A 90 17.41 27.97 -5.84
C ALA A 90 18.22 28.98 -4.99
N ALA A 91 17.97 30.30 -5.18
CA ALA A 91 18.65 31.35 -4.40
C ALA A 91 18.28 31.32 -2.92
N ALA A 92 17.05 30.96 -2.59
CA ALA A 92 16.55 30.81 -1.22
C ALA A 92 16.90 29.42 -0.61
N GLN A 93 17.51 28.52 -1.39
CA GLN A 93 17.86 27.16 -0.98
C GLN A 93 16.66 26.40 -0.39
N VAL A 94 15.50 26.50 -1.04
CA VAL A 94 14.28 25.85 -0.59
C VAL A 94 14.38 24.34 -0.73
N ASP A 95 14.09 23.63 0.35
CA ASP A 95 13.90 22.18 0.30
C ASP A 95 12.51 21.85 -0.29
N THR A 96 12.47 21.59 -1.58
CA THR A 96 11.24 21.26 -2.31
C THR A 96 10.64 19.90 -1.95
N SER A 97 11.35 19.07 -1.17
CA SER A 97 10.77 17.86 -0.60
C SER A 97 9.84 18.19 0.58
N ARG A 98 10.04 19.31 1.24
CA ARG A 98 9.29 19.76 2.42
C ARG A 98 8.31 20.90 2.15
N TRP A 99 8.56 21.68 1.10
CA TRP A 99 7.78 22.84 0.74
C TRP A 99 7.25 22.78 -0.69
N GLU A 100 6.02 23.16 -0.89
CA GLU A 100 5.42 23.32 -2.22
C GLU A 100 4.97 24.76 -2.43
N VAL A 101 4.99 25.20 -3.68
CA VAL A 101 4.59 26.57 -4.05
C VAL A 101 3.07 26.63 -4.12
N ALA A 102 2.46 27.36 -3.21
CA ALA A 102 1.01 27.62 -3.20
C ALA A 102 0.63 28.65 -4.27
N THR A 103 1.36 29.77 -4.31
CA THR A 103 1.16 30.83 -5.31
C THR A 103 2.48 31.54 -5.59
N TRP A 104 2.61 32.10 -6.78
CA TRP A 104 3.74 32.95 -7.12
C TRP A 104 3.37 34.01 -8.15
N LYS A 105 4.17 35.09 -8.24
CA LYS A 105 4.06 36.13 -9.24
C LYS A 105 5.42 36.70 -9.59
N ALA A 106 5.57 37.12 -10.83
CA ALA A 106 6.73 37.89 -11.30
C ALA A 106 6.25 39.19 -11.91
N ASN A 107 6.89 40.28 -11.51
CA ASN A 107 6.67 41.60 -12.07
C ASN A 107 7.98 42.11 -12.68
N SER A 108 7.89 42.92 -13.72
CA SER A 108 9.04 43.65 -14.25
C SER A 108 8.67 45.09 -14.55
N TRP A 109 9.62 45.99 -14.39
CA TRP A 109 9.48 47.39 -14.72
C TRP A 109 10.81 47.95 -15.16
N GLU A 110 10.78 49.04 -15.94
CA GLU A 110 11.98 49.77 -16.34
C GLU A 110 12.31 50.85 -15.33
N ALA A 111 13.56 50.89 -14.92
CA ALA A 111 14.10 51.94 -14.08
C ALA A 111 15.19 52.68 -14.83
N ALA A 112 15.08 54.01 -14.87
CA ALA A 112 16.07 54.87 -15.50
C ALA A 112 17.00 55.45 -14.42
N GLY A 113 18.32 55.30 -14.62
CA GLY A 113 19.36 55.88 -13.77
C GLY A 113 20.47 56.51 -14.60
N LYS A 114 21.42 57.20 -13.95
CA LYS A 114 22.64 57.67 -14.61
C LYS A 114 23.80 56.77 -14.18
N ASP A 115 24.63 56.38 -15.15
CA ASP A 115 25.88 55.64 -14.87
C ASP A 115 26.94 56.61 -14.25
N ALA A 116 28.13 56.06 -13.95
CA ALA A 116 29.24 56.77 -13.38
C ALA A 116 29.74 57.94 -14.28
N ASP A 117 29.45 57.89 -15.60
CA ASP A 117 29.80 58.88 -16.60
C ASP A 117 28.64 59.87 -16.85
N GLY A 118 27.55 59.79 -16.09
CA GLY A 118 26.39 60.68 -16.19
C GLY A 118 25.43 60.39 -17.37
N ARG A 119 25.60 59.27 -18.09
CA ARG A 119 24.72 58.84 -19.20
C ARG A 119 23.47 58.17 -18.63
N LEU A 120 22.34 58.43 -19.32
CA LEU A 120 21.09 57.76 -18.97
C LEU A 120 21.15 56.28 -19.31
N VAL A 121 20.96 55.42 -18.32
CA VAL A 121 20.85 53.97 -18.48
C VAL A 121 19.46 53.54 -18.02
N VAL A 122 18.77 52.79 -18.85
CA VAL A 122 17.48 52.18 -18.55
C VAL A 122 17.74 50.71 -18.31
N GLU A 123 17.42 50.20 -17.11
CA GLU A 123 17.57 48.82 -16.74
C GLU A 123 16.20 48.23 -16.39
N THR A 124 15.92 47.02 -16.86
CA THR A 124 14.72 46.28 -16.47
C THR A 124 14.95 45.58 -15.17
N LEU A 125 14.19 45.99 -14.16
CA LEU A 125 14.19 45.34 -12.86
C LEU A 125 13.08 44.30 -12.75
N TYR A 126 13.32 43.28 -11.96
CA TYR A 126 12.39 42.19 -11.72
C TYR A 126 12.09 42.04 -10.24
N GLN A 127 10.87 41.60 -9.95
CA GLN A 127 10.47 41.16 -8.63
C GLN A 127 9.74 39.84 -8.75
N VAL A 128 10.26 38.81 -8.11
CA VAL A 128 9.60 37.50 -8.02
C VAL A 128 9.21 37.27 -6.57
N THR A 129 7.95 36.96 -6.33
CA THR A 129 7.41 36.63 -5.02
C THR A 129 6.78 35.25 -5.10
N ALA A 130 7.08 34.37 -4.12
CA ALA A 130 6.47 33.07 -3.97
C ALA A 130 5.97 32.88 -2.53
N HIS A 131 4.79 32.30 -2.42
CA HIS A 131 4.22 31.82 -1.17
C HIS A 131 4.27 30.31 -1.19
N LEU A 132 4.93 29.74 -0.18
CA LEU A 132 5.07 28.29 -0.03
C LEU A 132 4.28 27.82 1.18
N GLN A 133 3.73 26.65 1.07
CA GLN A 133 3.11 25.93 2.17
C GLN A 133 3.89 24.64 2.44
N PRO A 134 3.87 24.10 3.66
CA PRO A 134 4.45 22.81 3.92
C PRO A 134 3.79 21.79 2.99
N ARG A 135 4.59 20.93 2.34
CA ARG A 135 4.04 19.74 1.70
C ARG A 135 3.37 18.91 2.76
N THR A 136 2.08 18.99 2.83
CA THR A 136 1.31 17.99 3.54
C THR A 136 1.41 16.71 2.70
N LEU A 137 2.15 15.74 3.21
CA LEU A 137 1.98 14.37 2.70
C LEU A 137 0.47 14.12 2.75
N THR A 138 -0.11 13.77 1.62
CA THR A 138 -1.46 13.24 1.58
C THR A 138 -1.52 12.09 2.58
N ASP A 139 -2.68 11.74 3.10
CA ASP A 139 -2.80 10.59 4.00
C ASP A 139 -2.22 9.32 3.34
N GLU A 140 -2.34 9.22 2.02
CA GLU A 140 -1.70 8.20 1.17
C GLU A 140 -0.16 8.25 1.26
N GLY A 141 0.46 9.40 1.06
CA GLY A 141 1.92 9.54 1.16
C GLY A 141 2.47 9.32 2.58
N ARG A 142 1.67 9.58 3.62
CA ARG A 142 2.04 9.23 5.00
C ARG A 142 1.99 7.72 5.23
N MET A 143 0.97 7.06 4.70
CA MET A 143 0.84 5.60 4.80
C MET A 143 1.97 4.92 4.03
N GLU A 144 2.30 5.36 2.84
CA GLU A 144 3.43 4.85 2.07
C GLU A 144 4.77 5.01 2.80
N ALA A 145 5.01 6.19 3.40
CA ALA A 145 6.25 6.44 4.16
C ALA A 145 6.34 5.55 5.41
N VAL A 146 5.23 5.36 6.12
CA VAL A 146 5.15 4.43 7.27
C VAL A 146 5.35 3.00 6.82
N ALA A 147 4.72 2.59 5.73
CA ALA A 147 4.87 1.26 5.16
C ALA A 147 6.33 0.98 4.79
N ALA A 148 6.98 1.90 4.08
CA ALA A 148 8.39 1.77 3.71
C ALA A 148 9.31 1.62 4.94
N ALA A 149 9.10 2.43 5.98
CA ALA A 149 9.87 2.35 7.23
C ALA A 149 9.65 1.04 7.97
N VAL A 150 8.41 0.53 8.01
CA VAL A 150 8.08 -0.76 8.62
C VAL A 150 8.73 -1.90 7.84
N ILE A 151 8.64 -1.88 6.52
CA ILE A 151 9.25 -2.88 5.63
C ILE A 151 10.77 -2.93 5.84
N ASP A 152 11.46 -1.77 5.85
CA ASP A 152 12.89 -1.68 6.09
C ASP A 152 13.29 -2.26 7.47
N ALA A 153 12.52 -1.92 8.51
CA ALA A 153 12.71 -2.47 9.84
C ALA A 153 12.51 -4.00 9.88
N MET A 154 11.53 -4.54 9.14
CA MET A 154 11.27 -5.98 9.05
C MET A 154 12.43 -6.71 8.36
N HIS A 155 12.94 -6.18 7.23
CA HIS A 155 14.06 -6.76 6.52
C HIS A 155 15.38 -6.69 7.32
N SER A 156 15.55 -5.65 8.13
CA SER A 156 16.72 -5.46 9.00
C SER A 156 16.66 -6.33 10.27
N ALA A 157 15.50 -6.87 10.62
CA ALA A 157 15.34 -7.70 11.82
C ALA A 157 16.09 -9.05 11.67
N PRO A 158 16.74 -9.56 12.75
CA PRO A 158 17.38 -10.87 12.71
C PRO A 158 16.32 -11.96 12.47
N PRO A 159 16.69 -13.08 11.79
CA PRO A 159 15.79 -14.21 11.55
C PRO A 159 15.19 -14.70 12.87
N ARG A 160 13.86 -14.78 12.93
CA ARG A 160 13.19 -15.44 14.06
C ARG A 160 13.16 -16.93 13.79
N PRO A 161 13.45 -17.77 14.79
CA PRO A 161 13.21 -19.20 14.67
C PRO A 161 11.71 -19.42 14.41
N ILE A 162 11.37 -20.03 13.28
CA ILE A 162 9.98 -20.44 13.00
C ILE A 162 9.61 -21.49 14.05
N SER A 163 8.75 -21.11 14.99
CA SER A 163 8.23 -22.00 16.04
C SER A 163 7.08 -22.83 15.46
N GLY A 164 7.41 -23.83 14.66
CA GLY A 164 6.46 -24.82 14.15
C GLY A 164 7.07 -26.22 14.30
N PRO A 165 6.30 -27.30 14.16
CA PRO A 165 6.84 -28.66 14.23
C PRO A 165 7.84 -28.86 13.10
N ARG A 166 9.11 -28.59 13.40
CA ARG A 166 10.25 -28.92 12.52
C ARG A 166 10.37 -30.43 12.50
N GLY A 167 9.82 -31.08 11.49
CA GLY A 167 9.93 -32.54 11.43
C GLY A 167 9.34 -33.22 10.21
N HIS A 168 8.69 -32.48 9.32
CA HIS A 168 8.38 -33.10 8.05
C HIS A 168 9.66 -33.07 7.20
N ARG A 169 10.32 -34.23 7.11
CA ARG A 169 11.25 -34.46 5.98
C ARG A 169 10.50 -34.00 4.75
N VAL A 170 11.08 -33.03 4.04
CA VAL A 170 10.66 -32.70 2.70
C VAL A 170 10.88 -33.99 1.88
N SER A 171 9.87 -34.85 1.82
CA SER A 171 9.84 -35.89 0.80
C SER A 171 9.90 -35.13 -0.50
N GLN A 172 10.74 -35.57 -1.45
CA GLN A 172 10.77 -34.97 -2.78
C GLN A 172 9.32 -34.88 -3.27
N PRO A 173 8.86 -33.70 -3.70
CA PRO A 173 7.49 -33.61 -4.21
C PRO A 173 7.29 -34.61 -5.34
N PRO A 174 6.10 -35.18 -5.48
CA PRO A 174 5.82 -36.08 -6.58
C PRO A 174 6.08 -35.37 -7.90
N GLN A 175 6.79 -35.99 -8.81
CA GLN A 175 7.06 -35.44 -10.16
C GLN A 175 5.85 -35.69 -11.08
N THR A 176 4.70 -35.19 -10.71
CA THR A 176 3.45 -35.34 -11.46
C THR A 176 3.33 -34.39 -12.64
N GLY A 177 4.18 -33.36 -12.69
CA GLY A 177 4.05 -32.27 -13.65
C GLY A 177 2.85 -31.36 -13.39
N LEU A 178 2.17 -31.49 -12.23
CA LEU A 178 0.97 -30.72 -11.90
C LEU A 178 1.29 -29.54 -10.99
N LEU A 179 0.70 -28.40 -11.30
CA LEU A 179 0.69 -27.18 -10.47
C LEU A 179 -0.70 -26.99 -9.87
N LEU A 180 -0.78 -26.81 -8.57
CA LEU A 180 -2.00 -26.37 -7.90
C LEU A 180 -1.97 -24.83 -7.79
N GLU A 181 -2.89 -24.16 -8.42
CA GLU A 181 -3.16 -22.73 -8.18
C GLU A 181 -4.32 -22.58 -7.21
N VAL A 182 -4.19 -21.66 -6.23
CA VAL A 182 -5.25 -21.30 -5.28
C VAL A 182 -5.44 -19.79 -5.33
N SER A 183 -6.66 -19.36 -5.64
CA SER A 183 -7.03 -17.95 -5.77
C SER A 183 -8.34 -17.66 -5.05
N ALA A 184 -8.34 -16.64 -4.18
CA ALA A 184 -9.52 -16.19 -3.43
C ALA A 184 -9.54 -14.66 -3.36
N PRO A 185 -9.79 -13.96 -4.49
CA PRO A 185 -9.83 -12.51 -4.51
C PRO A 185 -11.07 -11.97 -3.78
N ASP A 186 -11.05 -10.68 -3.52
CA ASP A 186 -12.21 -9.92 -3.03
C ASP A 186 -12.83 -10.53 -1.75
N LEU A 187 -11.96 -10.89 -0.78
CA LEU A 187 -12.42 -11.36 0.54
C LEU A 187 -12.90 -10.20 1.41
N HIS A 188 -12.28 -9.03 1.26
CA HIS A 188 -12.60 -7.80 1.97
C HIS A 188 -12.71 -8.01 3.48
N ILE A 189 -11.66 -8.49 4.13
CA ILE A 189 -11.58 -8.57 5.60
C ILE A 189 -11.72 -7.17 6.18
N GLY A 190 -12.70 -6.99 7.07
CA GLY A 190 -13.06 -5.69 7.63
C GLY A 190 -14.27 -5.03 6.98
N LYS A 191 -14.83 -5.57 5.90
CA LYS A 191 -16.07 -5.11 5.28
C LYS A 191 -17.25 -5.35 6.23
N LEU A 192 -18.19 -4.39 6.29
CA LEU A 192 -19.48 -4.53 6.93
C LEU A 192 -20.55 -4.79 5.87
N ALA A 193 -21.31 -5.86 6.02
CA ALA A 193 -22.60 -6.02 5.34
C ALA A 193 -23.64 -6.47 6.35
N TRP A 194 -24.84 -5.89 6.24
CA TRP A 194 -25.97 -6.19 7.09
C TRP A 194 -27.05 -6.88 6.28
N ALA A 195 -27.43 -8.09 6.71
CA ALA A 195 -28.36 -8.95 5.98
C ALA A 195 -29.70 -8.26 5.65
N GLU A 196 -30.23 -7.44 6.56
CA GLU A 196 -31.47 -6.71 6.34
C GLU A 196 -31.35 -5.67 5.22
N ALA A 197 -30.19 -5.04 5.06
CA ALA A 197 -29.95 -4.05 4.01
C ALA A 197 -29.61 -4.69 2.65
N THR A 198 -29.07 -5.89 2.64
CA THR A 198 -28.58 -6.55 1.41
C THR A 198 -29.51 -7.66 0.90
N GLY A 199 -30.36 -8.20 1.77
CA GLY A 199 -31.19 -9.38 1.48
C GLY A 199 -30.39 -10.69 1.40
N GLU A 200 -29.12 -10.72 1.89
CA GLU A 200 -28.26 -11.89 1.85
C GLU A 200 -27.82 -12.32 3.26
N VAL A 201 -26.56 -12.08 3.62
CA VAL A 201 -25.98 -12.51 4.90
C VAL A 201 -25.22 -11.37 5.56
N ASP A 202 -25.12 -11.41 6.87
CA ASP A 202 -24.21 -10.53 7.59
C ASP A 202 -22.76 -10.83 7.24
N TRP A 203 -21.95 -9.77 7.21
CA TRP A 203 -20.53 -9.88 6.98
C TRP A 203 -19.75 -8.99 7.94
N ASN A 204 -18.78 -9.58 8.61
CA ASN A 204 -17.88 -8.95 9.56
C ASN A 204 -16.57 -9.75 9.60
N LEU A 205 -15.66 -9.39 10.48
CA LEU A 205 -14.35 -10.06 10.61
C LEU A 205 -14.47 -11.57 10.82
N ASP A 206 -15.39 -12.03 11.66
CA ASP A 206 -15.52 -13.45 12.00
C ASP A 206 -16.19 -14.24 10.88
N GLU A 207 -17.16 -13.64 10.19
CA GLU A 207 -17.78 -14.27 9.03
C GLU A 207 -16.82 -14.39 7.85
N ALA A 208 -16.00 -13.37 7.61
CA ALA A 208 -14.97 -13.39 6.57
C ALA A 208 -13.97 -14.53 6.80
N GLU A 209 -13.47 -14.67 8.03
CA GLU A 209 -12.56 -15.75 8.38
C GLU A 209 -13.22 -17.12 8.25
N ARG A 210 -14.43 -17.28 8.77
CA ARG A 210 -15.17 -18.55 8.71
C ARG A 210 -15.43 -18.99 7.27
N ALA A 211 -15.87 -18.06 6.42
CA ALA A 211 -16.14 -18.30 5.00
C ALA A 211 -14.86 -18.72 4.27
N TYR A 212 -13.78 -17.98 4.48
CA TYR A 212 -12.48 -18.28 3.88
C TYR A 212 -11.96 -19.66 4.29
N ARG A 213 -11.94 -19.97 5.60
CA ARG A 213 -11.49 -21.27 6.12
C ARG A 213 -12.30 -22.44 5.58
N ARG A 214 -13.62 -22.28 5.43
CA ARG A 214 -14.48 -23.31 4.80
C ARG A 214 -14.15 -23.50 3.34
N ALA A 215 -14.06 -22.41 2.57
CA ALA A 215 -13.74 -22.45 1.16
C ALA A 215 -12.37 -23.08 0.90
N LEU A 216 -11.33 -22.60 1.61
CA LEU A 216 -9.97 -23.11 1.54
C LEU A 216 -9.91 -24.62 1.89
N GLY A 217 -10.48 -25.01 3.03
CA GLY A 217 -10.50 -26.41 3.46
C GLY A 217 -11.20 -27.32 2.46
N SER A 218 -12.28 -26.84 1.81
CA SER A 218 -12.92 -27.56 0.72
C SER A 218 -12.02 -27.70 -0.51
N LEU A 219 -11.33 -26.63 -0.92
CA LEU A 219 -10.41 -26.65 -2.06
C LEU A 219 -9.25 -27.59 -1.82
N LEU A 220 -8.59 -27.50 -0.68
CA LEU A 220 -7.40 -28.33 -0.38
C LEU A 220 -7.75 -29.83 -0.30
N ARG A 221 -8.91 -30.18 0.27
CA ARG A 221 -9.37 -31.60 0.26
C ARG A 221 -9.63 -32.11 -1.16
N LYS A 222 -10.14 -31.27 -2.07
CA LYS A 222 -10.37 -31.63 -3.48
C LYS A 222 -9.08 -31.67 -4.27
N ALA A 223 -8.12 -30.81 -3.98
CA ALA A 223 -6.86 -30.70 -4.70
C ALA A 223 -5.82 -31.74 -4.29
N SER A 224 -5.80 -32.12 -3.01
CA SER A 224 -4.80 -33.06 -2.47
C SER A 224 -4.68 -34.38 -3.25
N PRO A 225 -5.77 -35.02 -3.72
CA PRO A 225 -5.65 -36.29 -4.48
C PRO A 225 -4.91 -36.18 -5.83
N PHE A 226 -4.78 -34.96 -6.38
CA PHE A 226 -4.02 -34.76 -7.62
C PHE A 226 -2.51 -34.88 -7.41
N GLY A 227 -2.02 -34.74 -6.16
CA GLY A 227 -0.60 -34.81 -5.83
C GLY A 227 0.23 -33.77 -6.58
N PRO A 228 -0.08 -32.48 -6.45
CA PRO A 228 0.64 -31.44 -7.20
C PRO A 228 2.13 -31.43 -6.83
N GLU A 229 2.98 -31.19 -7.84
CA GLU A 229 4.42 -31.06 -7.70
C GLU A 229 4.79 -29.71 -7.04
N ARG A 230 3.99 -28.69 -7.34
CA ARG A 230 4.15 -27.34 -6.82
C ARG A 230 2.79 -26.67 -6.64
N ALA A 231 2.74 -25.70 -5.76
CA ALA A 231 1.56 -24.86 -5.56
C ALA A 231 1.87 -23.39 -5.87
N LEU A 232 0.86 -22.68 -6.33
CA LEU A 232 0.84 -21.23 -6.54
C LEU A 232 -0.32 -20.65 -5.73
N LEU A 233 -0.02 -19.78 -4.78
CA LEU A 233 -1.00 -19.12 -3.95
C LEU A 233 -1.03 -17.63 -4.30
N VAL A 234 -2.16 -17.14 -4.77
CA VAL A 234 -2.39 -15.72 -5.08
C VAL A 234 -3.07 -15.05 -3.91
N ILE A 235 -2.42 -14.05 -3.32
CA ILE A 235 -2.90 -13.29 -2.16
C ILE A 235 -2.95 -11.78 -2.46
N GLY A 236 -3.49 -10.98 -1.52
CA GLY A 236 -3.86 -9.60 -1.79
C GLY A 236 -5.16 -9.58 -2.58
N ASN A 237 -5.20 -8.83 -3.65
CA ASN A 237 -6.33 -8.83 -4.59
C ASN A 237 -7.64 -8.45 -3.89
N ASP A 238 -7.62 -7.34 -3.11
CA ASP A 238 -8.67 -6.89 -2.20
C ASP A 238 -8.97 -7.91 -1.08
N LEU A 239 -7.93 -8.49 -0.50
CA LEU A 239 -8.01 -9.27 0.74
C LEU A 239 -8.51 -8.42 1.91
N LEU A 240 -8.03 -7.16 2.00
CA LEU A 240 -8.42 -6.16 2.99
C LEU A 240 -9.42 -5.16 2.41
N HIS A 241 -10.30 -4.63 3.26
CA HIS A 241 -11.39 -3.74 2.82
C HIS A 241 -11.01 -2.25 2.81
N VAL A 242 -10.06 -1.83 3.63
CA VAL A 242 -9.61 -0.44 3.77
C VAL A 242 -8.11 -0.34 3.95
N ASP A 243 -7.54 0.80 3.58
CA ASP A 243 -6.11 1.05 3.56
C ASP A 243 -5.63 1.90 4.75
N GLY A 244 -6.22 1.71 5.92
CA GLY A 244 -5.73 2.37 7.13
C GLY A 244 -6.80 3.06 7.98
N PRO A 245 -6.38 4.03 8.83
CA PRO A 245 -7.22 4.60 9.87
C PRO A 245 -8.38 5.46 9.35
N GLY A 246 -8.34 5.90 8.10
CA GLY A 246 -9.41 6.70 7.49
C GLY A 246 -10.65 5.89 7.11
N ASN A 247 -10.62 4.56 7.21
CA ASN A 247 -11.67 3.66 6.71
C ASN A 247 -12.02 3.94 5.24
N THR A 248 -11.00 4.18 4.43
CA THR A 248 -11.13 4.47 3.00
C THR A 248 -10.36 3.44 2.18
N THR A 249 -10.70 3.34 0.91
CA THR A 249 -9.84 2.68 -0.07
C THR A 249 -8.53 3.45 -0.21
N THR A 250 -7.53 2.88 -0.89
CA THR A 250 -6.25 3.55 -1.20
C THR A 250 -6.44 4.92 -1.85
N ARG A 251 -7.47 5.11 -2.66
CA ARG A 251 -7.80 6.39 -3.32
C ARG A 251 -8.76 7.29 -2.52
N GLY A 252 -9.00 6.99 -1.25
CA GLY A 252 -9.77 7.83 -0.35
C GLY A 252 -11.30 7.63 -0.41
N THR A 253 -11.82 6.60 -1.08
CA THR A 253 -13.27 6.33 -1.08
C THR A 253 -13.69 5.76 0.28
N PRO A 254 -14.62 6.41 1.04
CA PRO A 254 -15.09 5.91 2.32
C PRO A 254 -15.77 4.54 2.20
N GLN A 255 -15.57 3.70 3.21
CA GLN A 255 -16.09 2.34 3.28
C GLN A 255 -16.78 2.08 4.62
N ASP A 256 -17.83 1.27 4.59
CA ASP A 256 -18.48 0.74 5.80
C ASP A 256 -17.66 -0.43 6.36
N VAL A 257 -17.17 -0.29 7.58
CA VAL A 257 -16.24 -1.25 8.20
C VAL A 257 -16.82 -1.96 9.41
N ALA A 258 -16.46 -3.22 9.57
CA ALA A 258 -16.71 -4.04 10.73
C ALA A 258 -15.43 -4.20 11.56
N GLY A 259 -15.24 -3.35 12.55
CA GLY A 259 -14.06 -3.35 13.41
C GLY A 259 -12.98 -2.36 12.98
N MET A 260 -11.83 -2.42 13.66
CA MET A 260 -10.70 -1.53 13.41
C MET A 260 -9.79 -2.13 12.33
N TRP A 261 -9.16 -1.28 11.51
CA TRP A 261 -8.24 -1.73 10.45
C TRP A 261 -7.08 -2.58 10.98
N GLN A 262 -6.59 -2.31 12.21
CA GLN A 262 -5.52 -3.10 12.84
C GLN A 262 -5.99 -4.55 13.16
N GLN A 263 -7.26 -4.71 13.53
CA GLN A 263 -7.85 -6.04 13.76
C GLN A 263 -7.98 -6.79 12.43
N ALA A 264 -8.42 -6.09 11.37
CA ALA A 264 -8.51 -6.65 10.03
C ALA A 264 -7.14 -7.09 9.50
N PHE A 265 -6.11 -6.24 9.63
CA PHE A 265 -4.74 -6.56 9.21
C PHE A 265 -4.17 -7.77 9.95
N ARG A 266 -4.29 -7.80 11.28
CA ARG A 266 -3.84 -8.95 12.07
C ARG A 266 -4.55 -10.24 11.67
N ARG A 267 -5.87 -10.17 11.45
CA ARG A 267 -6.66 -11.30 11.00
C ARG A 267 -6.22 -11.78 9.61
N ALA A 268 -5.94 -10.86 8.70
CA ALA A 268 -5.41 -11.18 7.36
C ALA A 268 -4.05 -11.87 7.44
N LEU A 269 -3.13 -11.37 8.27
CA LEU A 269 -1.81 -11.97 8.46
C LEU A 269 -1.92 -13.39 9.00
N ASP A 270 -2.70 -13.60 10.08
CA ASP A 270 -2.89 -14.92 10.68
C ASP A 270 -3.53 -15.90 9.68
N LEU A 271 -4.49 -15.41 8.88
CA LEU A 271 -5.20 -16.21 7.90
C LEU A 271 -4.30 -16.61 6.73
N MET A 272 -3.44 -15.68 6.26
CA MET A 272 -2.48 -15.98 5.18
C MET A 272 -1.37 -16.93 5.66
N GLN A 273 -0.88 -16.80 6.88
CA GLN A 273 0.04 -17.77 7.45
C GLN A 273 -0.57 -19.18 7.48
N LEU A 274 -1.79 -19.31 8.01
CA LEU A 274 -2.52 -20.59 8.00
C LEU A 274 -2.65 -21.15 6.58
N THR A 275 -2.95 -20.29 5.61
CA THR A 275 -3.12 -20.69 4.21
C THR A 275 -1.82 -21.22 3.62
N ILE A 276 -0.73 -20.46 3.78
CA ILE A 276 0.60 -20.85 3.30
C ILE A 276 1.02 -22.19 3.91
N GLU A 277 0.87 -22.36 5.23
CA GLU A 277 1.21 -23.59 5.92
C GLU A 277 0.36 -24.79 5.45
N SER A 278 -0.95 -24.56 5.23
CA SER A 278 -1.87 -25.59 4.75
C SER A 278 -1.56 -26.02 3.32
N VAL A 279 -1.21 -25.07 2.44
CA VAL A 279 -0.80 -25.35 1.06
C VAL A 279 0.59 -26.00 1.01
N ALA A 280 1.54 -25.51 1.81
CA ALA A 280 2.89 -26.05 1.91
C ALA A 280 2.94 -27.49 2.50
N ALA A 281 1.88 -27.90 3.19
CA ALA A 281 1.71 -29.30 3.60
C ALA A 281 1.35 -30.25 2.43
N ILE A 282 0.87 -29.70 1.31
CA ILE A 282 0.52 -30.46 0.09
C ILE A 282 1.69 -30.44 -0.89
N ALA A 283 2.24 -29.27 -1.19
CA ALA A 283 3.37 -29.07 -2.11
C ALA A 283 4.14 -27.78 -1.77
N PRO A 284 5.43 -27.68 -2.17
CA PRO A 284 6.15 -26.40 -2.09
C PRO A 284 5.35 -25.30 -2.80
N VAL A 285 5.29 -24.11 -2.18
CA VAL A 285 4.38 -23.05 -2.61
C VAL A 285 5.11 -21.76 -2.99
N ASP A 286 4.73 -21.22 -4.15
CA ASP A 286 5.03 -19.85 -4.56
C ASP A 286 3.85 -18.97 -4.22
N VAL A 287 4.08 -17.92 -3.43
CA VAL A 287 3.08 -16.94 -3.03
C VAL A 287 3.27 -15.69 -3.88
N LEU A 288 2.22 -15.24 -4.57
CA LEU A 288 2.21 -14.00 -5.35
C LEU A 288 1.31 -12.98 -4.66
N THR A 289 1.84 -11.81 -4.33
CA THR A 289 1.04 -10.69 -3.83
C THR A 289 0.57 -9.82 -4.99
N VAL A 290 -0.74 -9.77 -5.22
CA VAL A 290 -1.38 -8.92 -6.23
C VAL A 290 -2.07 -7.76 -5.51
N PRO A 291 -1.70 -6.49 -5.78
CA PRO A 291 -2.33 -5.35 -5.09
C PRO A 291 -3.76 -5.15 -5.58
N GLY A 292 -4.69 -4.94 -4.64
CA GLY A 292 -6.06 -4.52 -4.91
C GLY A 292 -6.21 -2.99 -4.96
N ASN A 293 -7.42 -2.49 -5.15
CA ASN A 293 -7.70 -1.05 -5.09
C ASN A 293 -8.21 -0.57 -3.72
N HIS A 294 -8.63 -1.50 -2.86
CA HIS A 294 -9.11 -1.17 -1.52
C HIS A 294 -7.99 -0.94 -0.52
N ALA A 295 -6.91 -1.72 -0.56
CA ALA A 295 -5.88 -1.72 0.47
C ALA A 295 -4.46 -1.97 -0.08
N ALA A 296 -4.09 -1.29 -1.17
CA ALA A 296 -2.83 -1.54 -1.87
C ALA A 296 -1.59 -1.39 -0.96
N VAL A 297 -1.58 -0.40 -0.06
CA VAL A 297 -0.47 -0.17 0.89
C VAL A 297 -0.41 -1.28 1.93
N LEU A 298 -1.53 -1.58 2.60
CA LEU A 298 -1.56 -2.62 3.63
C LEU A 298 -1.32 -4.02 3.05
N GLU A 299 -1.76 -4.29 1.82
CA GLU A 299 -1.49 -5.57 1.13
C GLU A 299 -0.02 -5.71 0.74
N HIS A 300 0.64 -4.62 0.34
CA HIS A 300 2.08 -4.63 0.12
C HIS A 300 2.84 -4.91 1.43
N VAL A 301 2.51 -4.23 2.53
CA VAL A 301 3.09 -4.49 3.87
C VAL A 301 2.84 -5.94 4.30
N LEU A 302 1.66 -6.48 4.03
CA LEU A 302 1.34 -7.89 4.32
C LEU A 302 2.24 -8.84 3.51
N GLY A 303 2.42 -8.59 2.22
CA GLY A 303 3.30 -9.36 1.36
C GLY A 303 4.74 -9.37 1.86
N GLU A 304 5.28 -8.21 2.22
CA GLU A 304 6.62 -8.09 2.77
C GLU A 304 6.75 -8.74 4.16
N ALA A 305 5.74 -8.65 5.01
CA ALA A 305 5.70 -9.36 6.28
C ALA A 305 5.79 -10.89 6.08
N LEU A 306 5.04 -11.43 5.13
CA LEU A 306 5.09 -12.84 4.78
C LEU A 306 6.44 -13.24 4.17
N ASN A 307 7.02 -12.39 3.31
CA ASN A 307 8.35 -12.61 2.74
C ASN A 307 9.41 -12.74 3.85
N VAL A 308 9.39 -11.85 4.84
CA VAL A 308 10.30 -11.93 5.99
C VAL A 308 10.05 -13.16 6.87
N LEU A 309 8.77 -13.51 7.11
CA LEU A 309 8.40 -14.65 7.93
C LEU A 309 8.85 -16.00 7.33
N TYR A 310 8.78 -16.13 6.01
CA TYR A 310 9.06 -17.39 5.31
C TYR A 310 10.42 -17.43 4.61
N ARG A 311 11.26 -16.40 4.71
CA ARG A 311 12.56 -16.32 4.00
C ARG A 311 13.50 -17.51 4.23
N ASP A 312 13.37 -18.18 5.37
CA ASP A 312 14.20 -19.33 5.74
C ASP A 312 13.47 -20.68 5.57
N ASP A 313 12.25 -20.71 5.05
CA ASP A 313 11.52 -21.94 4.75
C ASP A 313 11.72 -22.32 3.28
N PRO A 314 12.48 -23.39 2.99
CA PRO A 314 12.77 -23.81 1.61
C PRO A 314 11.55 -24.25 0.81
N ARG A 315 10.40 -24.46 1.45
CA ARG A 315 9.15 -24.85 0.79
C ARG A 315 8.36 -23.64 0.30
N VAL A 316 8.68 -22.43 0.76
CA VAL A 316 7.87 -21.23 0.52
C VAL A 316 8.73 -20.17 -0.16
N THR A 317 8.23 -19.64 -1.27
CA THR A 317 8.80 -18.46 -1.93
C THR A 317 7.73 -17.37 -1.98
N VAL A 318 8.03 -16.14 -1.58
CA VAL A 318 7.07 -15.03 -1.60
C VAL A 318 7.54 -13.96 -2.58
N ASP A 319 6.71 -13.65 -3.57
CA ASP A 319 6.87 -12.51 -4.46
C ASP A 319 6.01 -11.35 -3.92
N ALA A 320 6.64 -10.47 -3.13
CA ALA A 320 6.04 -9.26 -2.58
C ALA A 320 6.40 -8.01 -3.40
N THR A 321 6.95 -8.15 -4.62
CA THR A 321 7.29 -7.00 -5.46
C THR A 321 6.07 -6.11 -5.72
N ALA A 322 6.29 -4.80 -5.82
CA ALA A 322 5.22 -3.81 -6.01
C ALA A 322 4.59 -3.82 -7.42
N ALA A 323 5.00 -4.76 -8.30
CA ALA A 323 4.44 -4.87 -9.64
C ALA A 323 2.92 -5.16 -9.58
N PRO A 324 2.07 -4.38 -10.27
CA PRO A 324 0.62 -4.54 -10.21
C PRO A 324 0.13 -5.82 -10.87
N ARG A 325 0.94 -6.43 -11.71
CA ARG A 325 0.66 -7.67 -12.42
C ARG A 325 1.76 -8.69 -12.16
N LYS A 326 1.38 -9.94 -12.00
CA LYS A 326 2.29 -11.07 -11.75
C LYS A 326 2.17 -12.11 -12.83
N TYR A 327 3.27 -12.80 -13.08
CA TYR A 327 3.34 -13.82 -14.10
C TYR A 327 3.96 -15.10 -13.56
N ARG A 328 3.45 -16.25 -14.02
CA ARG A 328 4.01 -17.56 -13.73
C ARG A 328 4.00 -18.44 -14.97
N VAL A 329 5.11 -19.07 -15.25
CA VAL A 329 5.23 -20.07 -16.31
C VAL A 329 5.22 -21.47 -15.71
N TRP A 330 4.43 -22.36 -16.29
CA TRP A 330 4.40 -23.77 -15.95
C TRP A 330 4.36 -24.62 -17.24
N GLY A 331 5.51 -25.17 -17.64
CA GLY A 331 5.64 -25.85 -18.93
C GLY A 331 5.30 -24.91 -20.10
N ASN A 332 4.28 -25.27 -20.86
CA ASN A 332 3.77 -24.49 -21.99
C ASN A 332 2.67 -23.49 -21.61
N VAL A 333 2.40 -23.32 -20.30
CA VAL A 333 1.35 -22.46 -19.78
C VAL A 333 1.97 -21.17 -19.23
N LEU A 334 1.40 -20.00 -19.58
CA LEU A 334 1.70 -18.68 -19.01
C LEU A 334 0.44 -18.16 -18.31
N LEU A 335 0.54 -17.99 -17.00
CA LEU A 335 -0.50 -17.42 -16.15
C LEU A 335 -0.16 -15.99 -15.83
N GLY A 336 -1.14 -15.10 -15.93
CA GLY A 336 -1.09 -13.71 -15.53
C GLY A 336 -2.11 -13.45 -14.42
N PHE A 337 -1.74 -12.59 -13.46
CA PHE A 337 -2.57 -12.24 -12.31
C PHE A 337 -2.60 -10.73 -12.16
N ALA A 338 -3.79 -10.17 -12.06
CA ALA A 338 -4.04 -8.75 -11.80
C ALA A 338 -5.33 -8.61 -11.01
N HIS A 339 -5.52 -7.49 -10.31
CA HIS A 339 -6.82 -7.26 -9.66
C HIS A 339 -7.92 -6.92 -10.68
N GLY A 340 -7.57 -6.20 -11.77
CA GLY A 340 -8.52 -5.90 -12.86
C GLY A 340 -9.24 -4.56 -12.71
N HIS A 341 -8.78 -3.68 -11.82
CA HIS A 341 -9.35 -2.35 -11.61
C HIS A 341 -8.70 -1.26 -12.47
N GLY A 342 -7.47 -1.49 -12.95
CA GLY A 342 -6.66 -0.49 -13.67
C GLY A 342 -6.62 -0.68 -15.17
N GLU A 343 -6.84 -1.89 -15.65
CA GLU A 343 -6.73 -2.26 -17.05
C GLU A 343 -8.10 -2.53 -17.68
N ALA A 344 -8.24 -2.23 -18.98
CA ALA A 344 -9.34 -2.82 -19.73
C ALA A 344 -9.05 -4.31 -19.98
N LEU A 345 -10.02 -5.17 -19.71
CA LEU A 345 -9.83 -6.63 -19.85
C LEU A 345 -9.41 -7.05 -21.27
N ASP A 346 -9.84 -6.28 -22.28
CA ASP A 346 -9.51 -6.53 -23.68
C ASP A 346 -8.03 -6.18 -24.01
N ASP A 347 -7.35 -5.41 -23.17
CA ASP A 347 -5.93 -5.04 -23.34
C ASP A 347 -4.98 -6.04 -22.66
N LEU A 348 -5.48 -6.88 -21.75
CA LEU A 348 -4.66 -7.84 -21.00
C LEU A 348 -3.80 -8.76 -21.89
N PRO A 349 -4.28 -9.28 -23.03
CA PRO A 349 -3.43 -10.07 -23.93
C PRO A 349 -2.21 -9.29 -24.46
N ALA A 350 -2.39 -8.04 -24.83
CA ALA A 350 -1.30 -7.19 -25.33
C ALA A 350 -0.31 -6.81 -24.20
N ILE A 351 -0.83 -6.56 -23.01
CA ILE A 351 -0.04 -6.29 -21.80
C ILE A 351 0.84 -7.51 -21.46
N MET A 352 0.28 -8.73 -21.47
CA MET A 352 1.03 -9.95 -21.21
C MET A 352 2.18 -10.14 -22.21
N ALA A 353 1.91 -9.90 -23.49
CA ALA A 353 2.94 -10.01 -24.54
C ALA A 353 4.06 -8.96 -24.36
N ALA A 354 3.71 -7.75 -23.91
CA ALA A 354 4.66 -6.66 -23.70
C ALA A 354 5.49 -6.81 -22.42
N GLU A 355 4.87 -7.22 -21.32
CA GLU A 355 5.53 -7.32 -20.01
C GLU A 355 6.30 -8.65 -19.82
N ALA A 356 5.86 -9.73 -20.47
CA ALA A 356 6.48 -11.05 -20.36
C ALA A 356 6.87 -11.63 -21.75
N PRO A 357 7.64 -10.92 -22.60
CA PRO A 357 7.88 -11.30 -23.98
C PRO A 357 8.62 -12.65 -24.13
N GLU A 358 9.55 -12.97 -23.24
CA GLU A 358 10.26 -14.24 -23.25
C GLU A 358 9.34 -15.40 -22.88
N ALA A 359 8.50 -15.23 -21.85
CA ALA A 359 7.52 -16.22 -21.44
C ALA A 359 6.44 -16.39 -22.52
N TRP A 360 6.01 -15.30 -23.13
CA TRP A 360 5.08 -15.30 -24.25
C TRP A 360 5.61 -16.10 -25.44
N GLY A 361 6.87 -15.89 -25.81
CA GLY A 361 7.49 -16.55 -26.98
C GLY A 361 7.66 -18.07 -26.81
N ARG A 362 7.72 -18.57 -25.57
CA ARG A 362 7.94 -20.01 -25.28
C ARG A 362 6.69 -20.77 -24.81
N THR A 363 5.54 -20.10 -24.72
CA THR A 363 4.28 -20.71 -24.26
C THR A 363 3.21 -20.55 -25.30
N SER A 364 2.23 -21.46 -25.32
CA SER A 364 1.08 -21.38 -26.23
C SER A 364 -0.26 -21.36 -25.51
N VAL A 365 -0.33 -21.80 -24.27
CA VAL A 365 -1.51 -21.70 -23.41
C VAL A 365 -1.33 -20.51 -22.50
N ARG A 366 -2.26 -19.55 -22.55
CA ARG A 366 -2.15 -18.29 -21.80
C ARG A 366 -3.47 -17.94 -21.16
N GLU A 367 -3.44 -17.65 -19.86
CA GLU A 367 -4.65 -17.26 -19.13
C GLU A 367 -4.36 -16.17 -18.11
N TRP A 368 -5.28 -15.20 -18.02
CA TRP A 368 -5.35 -14.19 -16.97
C TRP A 368 -6.40 -14.54 -15.94
N HIS A 369 -6.05 -14.35 -14.66
CA HIS A 369 -6.97 -14.40 -13.54
C HIS A 369 -7.09 -13.00 -12.91
N THR A 370 -8.33 -12.50 -12.81
CA THR A 370 -8.62 -11.17 -12.24
C THR A 370 -9.74 -11.26 -11.20
N GLY A 371 -9.77 -10.31 -10.27
CA GLY A 371 -10.86 -10.09 -9.30
C GLY A 371 -11.71 -8.88 -9.65
N HIS A 372 -11.96 -8.01 -8.65
CA HIS A 372 -12.56 -6.68 -8.70
C HIS A 372 -14.03 -6.60 -9.08
N LEU A 373 -14.45 -7.25 -10.15
CA LEU A 373 -15.79 -7.04 -10.67
C LEU A 373 -16.90 -7.69 -9.83
N HIS A 374 -16.54 -8.53 -8.84
CA HIS A 374 -17.48 -9.25 -7.96
C HIS A 374 -18.59 -9.98 -8.70
N GLN A 375 -18.44 -10.13 -10.02
CA GLN A 375 -19.42 -10.70 -10.92
C GLN A 375 -18.74 -11.49 -12.01
N ARG A 376 -19.21 -12.67 -12.27
CA ARG A 376 -19.02 -13.27 -13.58
C ARG A 376 -19.89 -12.48 -14.58
N ARG A 377 -19.28 -11.58 -15.38
CA ARG A 377 -20.01 -10.77 -16.37
C ARG A 377 -19.94 -11.36 -17.76
N SER A 378 -21.12 -11.68 -18.32
CA SER A 378 -21.35 -11.65 -19.77
C SER A 378 -22.00 -10.32 -20.15
N ARG A 379 -21.41 -9.56 -21.07
CA ARG A 379 -22.02 -8.31 -21.57
C ARG A 379 -23.25 -8.52 -22.46
N ARG A 380 -23.64 -9.76 -22.79
CA ARG A 380 -24.72 -10.00 -23.78
C ARG A 380 -25.73 -11.10 -23.48
N ARG A 381 -25.61 -11.94 -22.45
CA ARG A 381 -26.66 -12.93 -22.14
C ARG A 381 -26.82 -13.16 -20.64
N VAL A 382 -28.09 -13.30 -20.23
CA VAL A 382 -28.53 -13.37 -18.83
C VAL A 382 -28.20 -14.73 -18.15
N PHE A 383 -27.62 -15.70 -18.85
CA PHE A 383 -27.54 -17.09 -18.38
C PHE A 383 -26.18 -17.79 -18.58
N ASP A 384 -25.08 -17.10 -18.91
CA ASP A 384 -23.80 -17.79 -19.03
C ASP A 384 -23.08 -17.85 -17.67
N VAL A 385 -22.90 -19.06 -17.17
CA VAL A 385 -22.38 -19.40 -15.84
C VAL A 385 -20.86 -19.36 -15.78
N ASP A 386 -20.16 -19.40 -16.91
CA ASP A 386 -18.70 -19.39 -17.02
C ASP A 386 -18.24 -18.31 -18.00
N GLU A 387 -17.65 -17.22 -17.48
CA GLU A 387 -17.04 -16.22 -18.35
C GLU A 387 -15.53 -16.45 -18.47
N LEU A 388 -15.19 -17.43 -19.29
CA LEU A 388 -13.88 -17.50 -19.93
C LEU A 388 -13.97 -16.73 -21.24
N ARG A 389 -13.26 -15.60 -21.36
CA ARG A 389 -13.12 -14.90 -22.64
C ARG A 389 -11.80 -15.29 -23.25
N GLU A 390 -11.86 -15.88 -24.40
CA GLU A 390 -10.69 -16.07 -25.25
C GLU A 390 -10.58 -14.88 -26.22
N HIS A 391 -9.48 -14.11 -26.10
CA HIS A 391 -9.18 -13.01 -26.98
C HIS A 391 -7.76 -13.18 -27.54
N ARG A 392 -7.65 -13.39 -28.84
CA ARG A 392 -6.35 -13.53 -29.54
C ARG A 392 -5.44 -14.60 -28.94
N GLY A 393 -6.01 -15.74 -28.52
CA GLY A 393 -5.24 -16.85 -27.95
C GLY A 393 -4.84 -16.66 -26.48
N VAL A 394 -5.51 -15.77 -25.77
CA VAL A 394 -5.39 -15.58 -24.31
C VAL A 394 -6.76 -15.66 -23.68
N ALA A 395 -6.92 -16.54 -22.70
CA ALA A 395 -8.11 -16.60 -21.88
C ALA A 395 -8.04 -15.54 -20.77
N VAL A 396 -9.15 -14.87 -20.48
CA VAL A 396 -9.28 -13.93 -19.36
C VAL A 396 -10.41 -14.40 -18.48
N ARG A 397 -10.08 -14.81 -17.26
CA ARG A 397 -11.01 -15.32 -16.27
C ARG A 397 -11.21 -14.28 -15.16
N ILE A 398 -12.46 -13.93 -14.91
CA ILE A 398 -12.86 -13.10 -13.78
C ILE A 398 -13.30 -14.04 -12.66
N LEU A 399 -12.57 -14.00 -11.56
CA LEU A 399 -12.81 -14.86 -10.41
C LEU A 399 -13.97 -14.33 -9.55
N PRO A 400 -14.75 -15.22 -8.92
CA PRO A 400 -15.82 -14.81 -8.02
C PRO A 400 -15.25 -14.22 -6.74
N ALA A 401 -15.94 -13.23 -6.17
CA ALA A 401 -15.66 -12.72 -4.83
C ALA A 401 -16.13 -13.73 -3.76
N LEU A 402 -15.41 -13.79 -2.64
CA LEU A 402 -15.84 -14.60 -1.50
C LEU A 402 -16.79 -13.82 -0.58
N CYS A 403 -16.67 -12.48 -0.51
CA CYS A 403 -17.54 -11.63 0.29
C CYS A 403 -18.96 -11.49 -0.34
N PRO A 404 -20.01 -11.22 0.47
CA PRO A 404 -21.33 -10.85 -0.03
C PRO A 404 -21.35 -9.39 -0.51
N PRO A 405 -22.39 -8.97 -1.23
CA PRO A 405 -22.64 -7.57 -1.48
C PRO A 405 -22.86 -6.80 -0.15
N ASP A 406 -22.45 -5.54 -0.12
CA ASP A 406 -22.83 -4.57 0.90
C ASP A 406 -24.03 -3.73 0.46
N ALA A 407 -24.41 -2.72 1.25
CA ALA A 407 -25.54 -1.85 0.95
C ALA A 407 -25.38 -1.09 -0.37
N TRP A 408 -24.16 -0.67 -0.73
CA TRP A 408 -23.90 -0.02 -2.02
C TRP A 408 -24.11 -0.98 -3.19
N HIS A 409 -23.60 -2.20 -3.12
CA HIS A 409 -23.80 -3.23 -4.14
C HIS A 409 -25.29 -3.58 -4.29
N ALA A 410 -25.99 -3.77 -3.16
CA ALA A 410 -27.41 -4.05 -3.16
C ALA A 410 -28.22 -2.91 -3.82
N GLY A 411 -27.90 -1.65 -3.49
CA GLY A 411 -28.50 -0.47 -4.10
C GLY A 411 -28.27 -0.35 -5.61
N LYS A 412 -27.22 -0.97 -6.13
CA LYS A 412 -26.91 -1.05 -7.58
C LYS A 412 -27.46 -2.30 -8.26
N GLY A 413 -28.17 -3.16 -7.53
CA GLY A 413 -28.69 -4.43 -8.05
C GLY A 413 -27.62 -5.50 -8.27
N LEU A 414 -26.45 -5.36 -7.66
CA LEU A 414 -25.34 -6.31 -7.74
C LEU A 414 -25.48 -7.35 -6.61
N VAL A 415 -26.46 -8.22 -6.73
CA VAL A 415 -26.88 -9.15 -5.67
C VAL A 415 -26.87 -10.60 -6.19
N ARG A 416 -26.80 -11.56 -5.25
CA ARG A 416 -26.88 -13.01 -5.49
C ARG A 416 -25.82 -13.57 -6.46
N ASN A 417 -24.65 -12.94 -6.51
CA ASN A 417 -23.52 -13.46 -7.27
C ASN A 417 -22.97 -14.74 -6.64
N LEU A 418 -22.35 -15.59 -7.45
CA LEU A 418 -21.64 -16.74 -6.93
C LEU A 418 -20.53 -16.27 -5.97
N ARG A 419 -20.55 -16.77 -4.74
CA ARG A 419 -19.52 -16.55 -3.74
C ARG A 419 -18.67 -17.81 -3.65
N ALA A 420 -17.38 -17.71 -4.00
CA ALA A 420 -16.48 -18.84 -3.98
C ALA A 420 -15.01 -18.40 -3.97
N ALA A 421 -14.14 -19.27 -3.48
CA ALA A 421 -12.74 -19.33 -3.85
C ALA A 421 -12.54 -20.42 -4.90
N GLU A 422 -11.55 -20.28 -5.75
CA GLU A 422 -11.27 -21.26 -6.81
C GLU A 422 -9.84 -21.77 -6.71
N ALA A 423 -9.65 -23.01 -7.18
CA ALA A 423 -8.34 -23.59 -7.37
C ALA A 423 -8.29 -24.30 -8.72
N TYR A 424 -7.13 -24.31 -9.31
CA TYR A 424 -6.91 -24.86 -10.65
C TYR A 424 -5.76 -25.86 -10.60
N ILE A 425 -5.93 -26.96 -11.30
CA ILE A 425 -4.87 -27.94 -11.50
C ILE A 425 -4.38 -27.77 -12.94
N TRP A 426 -3.14 -27.37 -13.07
CA TRP A 426 -2.47 -27.18 -14.36
C TRP A 426 -1.49 -28.29 -14.62
N SER A 427 -1.59 -28.94 -15.78
CA SER A 427 -0.49 -29.71 -16.30
C SER A 427 0.53 -28.81 -17.00
N ARG A 428 1.59 -29.36 -17.53
CA ARG A 428 2.56 -28.57 -18.32
C ARG A 428 2.01 -28.15 -19.69
N ASP A 429 0.87 -28.67 -20.09
CA ASP A 429 0.25 -28.45 -21.40
C ASP A 429 -1.09 -27.71 -21.34
N GLY A 430 -1.68 -27.52 -20.13
CA GLY A 430 -2.94 -26.83 -19.99
C GLY A 430 -3.67 -27.08 -18.68
N LEU A 431 -4.93 -26.60 -18.61
CA LEU A 431 -5.81 -26.76 -17.46
C LEU A 431 -6.40 -28.17 -17.42
N GLU A 432 -6.21 -28.86 -16.29
CA GLU A 432 -6.75 -30.22 -16.06
C GLU A 432 -8.05 -30.21 -15.25
N ALA A 433 -8.14 -29.32 -14.26
CA ALA A 433 -9.33 -29.23 -13.43
C ALA A 433 -9.50 -27.85 -12.82
N MET A 434 -10.76 -27.45 -12.65
CA MET A 434 -11.18 -26.30 -11.88
C MET A 434 -11.96 -26.77 -10.65
N LEU A 435 -11.56 -26.33 -9.47
CA LEU A 435 -12.15 -26.69 -8.19
C LEU A 435 -12.80 -25.45 -7.55
N VAL A 436 -13.98 -25.62 -6.99
CA VAL A 436 -14.74 -24.53 -6.36
C VAL A 436 -14.91 -24.80 -4.87
N GLY A 437 -14.49 -23.85 -4.04
CA GLY A 437 -14.69 -23.82 -2.61
C GLY A 437 -15.72 -22.77 -2.24
N ARG A 438 -16.85 -23.15 -1.67
CA ARG A 438 -17.90 -22.20 -1.23
C ARG A 438 -17.70 -21.79 0.22
N PRO A 439 -18.14 -20.55 0.61
CA PRO A 439 -18.08 -20.03 1.97
C PRO A 439 -18.92 -20.81 2.97
#